data_0167b57aa8318e2b9ba378e1ba4f91ee
#
_entry.id   0167b57aa8318e2b9ba378e1ba4f91ee
#
_cell.length_a   1.000
_cell.length_b   1.000
_cell.length_c   1.000
_cell.angle_alpha   90.00
_cell.angle_beta   90.00
_cell.angle_gamma   90.00
#
_symmetry.space_group_name_H-M   'P 1'
#
loop_
_entity.id
_entity.type
_entity.pdbx_description
1 polymer ?
#
loop_
_entity_poly.entity_id
_entity_poly.type
_entity_poly.pdbx_seq_one_letter_code
_entity_poly.pdbx_strand_id
1 'polypeptide(L)'
;MIILVVTGGIGSGKSEVCRILANKGLTVQYNADSRVKELYTRVPGLLESIEQKLDCVLRDECGRFVPQSLAKRILSDRQALEIVESLVFPALVEDFMGFAQGFGDGIVVFESATILEKPQFDGFGDKVILVDAPLEVRLERACQRDNADREAVKARMSNQKLMNSISEGETDSRI
;
A
#
# COMPACT_ATOMS: atom_id res chain seq x y z
N MET A 1 -20.03 -0.59 -11.26
CA MET A 1 -18.68 -0.96 -10.79
C MET A 1 -18.69 -1.02 -9.27
N ILE A 2 -18.09 -2.05 -8.69
CA ILE A 2 -17.91 -2.22 -7.22
C ILE A 2 -16.42 -2.16 -6.90
N ILE A 3 -16.04 -1.33 -5.94
CA ILE A 3 -14.67 -1.25 -5.44
C ILE A 3 -14.55 -2.16 -4.22
N LEU A 4 -13.80 -3.26 -4.36
CA LEU A 4 -13.51 -4.20 -3.29
C LEU A 4 -12.10 -3.95 -2.75
N VAL A 5 -12.00 -3.43 -1.55
CA VAL A 5 -10.71 -3.26 -0.87
C VAL A 5 -10.27 -4.58 -0.26
N VAL A 6 -9.08 -5.04 -0.60
CA VAL A 6 -8.43 -6.20 0.04
C VAL A 6 -7.22 -5.69 0.81
N THR A 7 -7.29 -5.80 2.12
CA THR A 7 -6.25 -5.30 3.03
C THR A 7 -5.81 -6.35 4.04
N GLY A 8 -4.76 -6.05 4.78
CA GLY A 8 -4.21 -6.97 5.79
C GLY A 8 -2.71 -6.79 5.93
N GLY A 9 -2.12 -7.29 7.00
CA GLY A 9 -0.73 -7.09 7.31
C GLY A 9 0.26 -7.77 6.34
N ILE A 10 1.52 -7.43 6.48
CA ILE A 10 2.62 -8.10 5.77
C ILE A 10 2.53 -9.61 6.03
N GLY A 11 2.58 -10.41 4.97
CA GLY A 11 2.54 -11.88 5.05
C GLY A 11 1.16 -12.51 5.30
N SER A 12 0.08 -11.72 5.38
CA SER A 12 -1.29 -12.22 5.66
C SER A 12 -1.86 -13.12 4.55
N GLY A 13 -1.45 -12.91 3.29
CA GLY A 13 -1.95 -13.66 2.14
C GLY A 13 -2.90 -12.88 1.24
N LYS A 14 -2.94 -11.56 1.32
CA LYS A 14 -3.76 -10.68 0.45
C LYS A 14 -3.66 -11.05 -1.03
N SER A 15 -2.44 -11.11 -1.54
CA SER A 15 -2.22 -11.38 -2.97
C SER A 15 -2.74 -12.76 -3.39
N GLU A 16 -2.76 -13.75 -2.50
CA GLU A 16 -3.36 -15.05 -2.77
C GLU A 16 -4.90 -14.94 -2.85
N VAL A 17 -5.52 -14.20 -1.94
CA VAL A 17 -6.96 -13.91 -2.01
C VAL A 17 -7.31 -13.20 -3.32
N CYS A 18 -6.54 -12.16 -3.70
CA CYS A 18 -6.73 -11.47 -4.96
C CYS A 18 -6.59 -12.41 -6.17
N ARG A 19 -5.60 -13.31 -6.16
CA ARG A 19 -5.39 -14.32 -7.20
C ARG A 19 -6.58 -15.29 -7.32
N ILE A 20 -7.11 -15.75 -6.19
CA ILE A 20 -8.28 -16.63 -6.16
C ILE A 20 -9.51 -15.93 -6.77
N LEU A 21 -9.75 -14.67 -6.41
CA LEU A 21 -10.85 -13.87 -6.95
C LEU A 21 -10.71 -13.66 -8.46
N ALA A 22 -9.51 -13.33 -8.92
CA ALA A 22 -9.22 -13.13 -10.34
C ALA A 22 -9.40 -14.43 -11.16
N ASN A 23 -8.94 -15.57 -10.64
CA ASN A 23 -9.07 -16.88 -11.30
C ASN A 23 -10.54 -17.33 -11.47
N LYS A 24 -11.45 -16.79 -10.67
CA LYS A 24 -12.87 -17.02 -10.82
C LYS A 24 -13.53 -16.12 -11.89
N GLY A 25 -12.75 -15.27 -12.53
CA GLY A 25 -13.25 -14.32 -13.54
C GLY A 25 -14.14 -13.21 -12.97
N LEU A 26 -14.09 -13.00 -11.65
CA LEU A 26 -15.00 -12.08 -10.96
C LEU A 26 -14.40 -10.67 -10.80
N THR A 27 -13.08 -10.54 -10.90
CA THR A 27 -12.41 -9.31 -10.52
C THR A 27 -11.19 -9.00 -11.38
N VAL A 28 -10.87 -7.71 -11.48
CA VAL A 28 -9.55 -7.22 -11.87
C VAL A 28 -8.84 -6.62 -10.68
N GLN A 29 -7.53 -6.76 -10.62
CA GLN A 29 -6.73 -6.39 -9.46
C GLN A 29 -5.88 -5.15 -9.74
N TYR A 30 -5.93 -4.20 -8.81
CA TYR A 30 -5.05 -3.04 -8.73
C TYR A 30 -4.22 -3.13 -7.45
N ASN A 31 -2.92 -3.32 -7.57
CA ASN A 31 -2.02 -3.38 -6.42
C ASN A 31 -1.45 -1.99 -6.12
N ALA A 32 -1.99 -1.33 -5.11
CA ALA A 32 -1.63 0.04 -4.75
C ALA A 32 -0.15 0.17 -4.31
N ASP A 33 0.37 -0.82 -3.56
CA ASP A 33 1.75 -0.79 -3.06
C ASP A 33 2.79 -0.84 -4.20
N SER A 34 2.45 -1.54 -5.29
CA SER A 34 3.27 -1.57 -6.51
C SER A 34 3.11 -0.29 -7.33
N ARG A 35 1.87 0.17 -7.49
CA ARG A 35 1.56 1.37 -8.28
C ARG A 35 2.19 2.63 -7.73
N VAL A 36 2.17 2.82 -6.41
CA VAL A 36 2.85 3.96 -5.77
C VAL A 36 4.30 4.10 -6.23
N LYS A 37 5.03 2.99 -6.36
CA LYS A 37 6.43 3.01 -6.81
C LYS A 37 6.59 3.52 -8.24
N GLU A 38 5.61 3.23 -9.10
CA GLU A 38 5.60 3.68 -10.49
C GLU A 38 5.21 5.16 -10.59
N LEU A 39 4.29 5.63 -9.74
CA LEU A 39 3.77 7.00 -9.79
C LEU A 39 4.86 8.06 -9.60
N TYR A 40 5.87 7.79 -8.76
CA TYR A 40 6.99 8.73 -8.55
C TYR A 40 7.69 9.15 -9.84
N THR A 41 7.73 8.27 -10.83
CA THR A 41 8.41 8.54 -12.12
C THR A 41 7.43 8.74 -13.27
N ARG A 42 6.19 8.25 -13.14
CA ARG A 42 5.20 8.29 -14.21
C ARG A 42 4.34 9.55 -14.18
N VAL A 43 4.07 10.08 -12.99
CA VAL A 43 3.27 11.31 -12.84
C VAL A 43 4.16 12.53 -12.97
N PRO A 44 3.94 13.37 -14.02
CA PRO A 44 4.76 14.56 -14.23
C PRO A 44 4.70 15.50 -13.02
N GLY A 45 5.84 15.96 -12.55
CA GLY A 45 5.93 16.92 -11.46
C GLY A 45 5.74 16.35 -10.05
N LEU A 46 5.35 15.08 -9.90
CA LEU A 46 5.14 14.50 -8.57
C LEU A 46 6.44 14.41 -7.76
N LEU A 47 7.50 13.85 -8.37
CA LEU A 47 8.79 13.71 -7.71
C LEU A 47 9.41 15.07 -7.40
N GLU A 48 9.33 16.01 -8.33
CA GLU A 48 9.77 17.40 -8.16
C GLU A 48 9.06 18.09 -6.99
N SER A 49 7.74 17.89 -6.87
CA SER A 49 6.94 18.47 -5.78
C SER A 49 7.35 17.89 -4.42
N ILE A 50 7.67 16.59 -4.38
CA ILE A 50 8.17 15.93 -3.17
C ILE A 50 9.55 16.49 -2.79
N GLU A 51 10.47 16.55 -3.74
CA GLU A 51 11.82 17.11 -3.53
C GLU A 51 11.76 18.53 -2.99
N GLN A 52 10.91 19.36 -3.59
CA GLN A 52 10.72 20.76 -3.17
C GLN A 52 10.16 20.86 -1.73
N LYS A 53 9.12 20.07 -1.41
CA LYS A 53 8.49 20.12 -0.08
C LYS A 53 9.36 19.52 1.03
N LEU A 54 10.18 18.54 0.71
CA LEU A 54 11.09 17.90 1.67
C LEU A 54 12.47 18.59 1.74
N ASP A 55 12.72 19.57 0.87
CA ASP A 55 14.02 20.24 0.71
C ASP A 55 15.15 19.21 0.59
N CYS A 56 15.02 18.28 -0.36
CA CYS A 56 15.98 17.20 -0.55
C CYS A 56 16.07 16.77 -2.02
N VAL A 57 17.17 16.09 -2.38
CA VAL A 57 17.37 15.48 -3.69
C VAL A 57 17.12 13.98 -3.59
N LEU A 58 16.21 13.46 -4.41
CA LEU A 58 15.84 12.06 -4.47
C LEU A 58 16.33 11.37 -5.75
N ARG A 59 17.24 12.02 -6.49
CA ARG A 59 17.79 11.55 -7.78
C ARG A 59 19.29 11.33 -7.70
N ASP A 60 19.77 10.40 -8.52
CA ASP A 60 21.20 10.21 -8.73
C ASP A 60 21.80 11.28 -9.68
N GLU A 61 23.11 11.22 -9.91
CA GLU A 61 23.84 12.13 -10.80
C GLU A 61 23.32 12.11 -12.26
N CYS A 62 22.61 11.03 -12.64
CA CYS A 62 22.00 10.90 -13.96
C CYS A 62 20.51 11.37 -13.97
N GLY A 63 20.03 11.96 -12.87
CA GLY A 63 18.64 12.44 -12.73
C GLY A 63 17.61 11.35 -12.50
N ARG A 64 18.01 10.09 -12.23
CA ARG A 64 17.10 8.96 -12.01
C ARG A 64 16.67 8.91 -10.55
N PHE A 65 15.39 8.64 -10.30
CA PHE A 65 14.84 8.48 -8.96
C PHE A 65 15.55 7.35 -8.18
N VAL A 66 15.90 7.65 -6.92
CA VAL A 66 16.55 6.73 -5.98
C VAL A 66 15.57 6.41 -4.84
N PRO A 67 14.77 5.32 -4.92
CA PRO A 67 13.76 4.98 -3.93
C PRO A 67 14.28 4.84 -2.49
N GLN A 68 15.54 4.41 -2.34
CA GLN A 68 16.19 4.26 -1.04
C GLN A 68 16.38 5.60 -0.32
N SER A 69 16.65 6.68 -1.06
CA SER A 69 16.78 8.04 -0.51
C SER A 69 15.44 8.52 0.08
N LEU A 70 14.34 8.31 -0.65
CA LEU A 70 13.01 8.62 -0.16
C LEU A 70 12.64 7.75 1.06
N ALA A 71 12.85 6.43 0.98
CA ALA A 71 12.56 5.51 2.07
C ALA A 71 13.31 5.92 3.36
N LYS A 72 14.61 6.23 3.26
CA LYS A 72 15.40 6.72 4.40
C LYS A 72 14.82 8.00 5.01
N ARG A 73 14.39 8.93 4.18
CA ARG A 73 13.83 10.23 4.61
C ARG A 73 12.51 10.06 5.37
N ILE A 74 11.58 9.25 4.84
CA ILE A 74 10.25 9.04 5.45
C ILE A 74 10.26 8.09 6.65
N LEU A 75 11.23 7.16 6.75
CA LEU A 75 11.35 6.25 7.90
C LEU A 75 11.82 6.98 9.17
N SER A 76 12.61 8.04 9.02
CA SER A 76 13.17 8.81 10.14
C SER A 76 12.36 10.04 10.54
N ASP A 77 11.38 10.43 9.71
CA ASP A 77 10.64 11.67 9.87
C ASP A 77 9.16 11.49 9.49
N ARG A 78 8.30 11.49 10.52
CA ARG A 78 6.86 11.32 10.35
C ARG A 78 6.23 12.47 9.54
N GLN A 79 6.72 13.70 9.71
CA GLN A 79 6.21 14.84 8.96
C GLN A 79 6.55 14.71 7.48
N ALA A 80 7.75 14.22 7.16
CA ALA A 80 8.12 13.92 5.78
C ALA A 80 7.21 12.84 5.17
N LEU A 81 6.87 11.78 5.92
CA LEU A 81 5.91 10.79 5.47
C LEU A 81 4.55 11.40 5.15
N GLU A 82 4.00 12.21 6.05
CA GLU A 82 2.70 12.88 5.87
C GLU A 82 2.70 13.82 4.64
N ILE A 83 3.80 14.53 4.39
CA ILE A 83 3.95 15.36 3.18
C ILE A 83 3.93 14.49 1.92
N VAL A 84 4.71 13.41 1.89
CA VAL A 84 4.75 12.49 0.73
C VAL A 84 3.38 11.89 0.47
N GLU A 85 2.71 11.40 1.51
CA GLU A 85 1.37 10.82 1.40
C GLU A 85 0.34 11.83 0.88
N SER A 86 0.41 13.08 1.31
CA SER A 86 -0.50 14.14 0.83
C SER A 86 -0.38 14.43 -0.66
N LEU A 87 0.77 14.15 -1.26
CA LEU A 87 1.01 14.31 -2.70
C LEU A 87 0.71 13.03 -3.49
N VAL A 88 1.09 11.88 -2.93
CA VAL A 88 1.00 10.58 -3.63
C VAL A 88 -0.42 10.03 -3.63
N PHE A 89 -1.18 10.18 -2.54
CA PHE A 89 -2.52 9.58 -2.46
C PHE A 89 -3.52 10.15 -3.46
N PRO A 90 -3.60 11.46 -3.73
CA PRO A 90 -4.44 11.97 -4.81
C PRO A 90 -4.06 11.37 -6.17
N ALA A 91 -2.76 11.28 -6.48
CA ALA A 91 -2.28 10.68 -7.71
C ALA A 91 -2.60 9.17 -7.80
N LEU A 92 -2.54 8.46 -6.68
CA LEU A 92 -2.91 7.05 -6.60
C LEU A 92 -4.41 6.83 -6.85
N VAL A 93 -5.26 7.68 -6.27
CA VAL A 93 -6.72 7.62 -6.48
C VAL A 93 -7.06 7.90 -7.95
N GLU A 94 -6.45 8.92 -8.54
CA GLU A 94 -6.64 9.26 -9.96
C GLU A 94 -6.20 8.11 -10.88
N ASP A 95 -5.02 7.52 -10.64
CA ASP A 95 -4.52 6.35 -11.40
C ASP A 95 -5.46 5.15 -11.25
N PHE A 96 -5.96 4.90 -10.04
CA PHE A 96 -6.92 3.82 -9.79
C PHE A 96 -8.23 4.06 -10.52
N MET A 97 -8.78 5.25 -10.46
CA MET A 97 -10.05 5.57 -11.13
C MET A 97 -9.92 5.44 -12.65
N GLY A 98 -8.80 5.88 -13.23
CA GLY A 98 -8.49 5.66 -14.64
C GLY A 98 -8.38 4.17 -15.00
N PHE A 99 -7.73 3.38 -14.15
CA PHE A 99 -7.65 1.92 -14.29
C PHE A 99 -9.05 1.29 -14.23
N ALA A 100 -9.86 1.66 -13.24
CA ALA A 100 -11.16 1.07 -13.00
C ALA A 100 -12.19 1.38 -14.11
N GLN A 101 -12.16 2.57 -14.69
CA GLN A 101 -13.04 2.95 -15.81
C GLN A 101 -12.92 2.02 -17.03
N GLY A 102 -11.77 1.39 -17.21
CA GLY A 102 -11.54 0.44 -18.31
C GLY A 102 -12.30 -0.89 -18.19
N PHE A 103 -12.93 -1.18 -17.05
CA PHE A 103 -13.52 -2.49 -16.75
C PHE A 103 -15.05 -2.51 -16.68
N GLY A 104 -15.72 -1.36 -16.83
CA GLY A 104 -17.19 -1.29 -16.88
C GLY A 104 -17.88 -1.75 -15.59
N ASP A 105 -18.99 -2.49 -15.72
CA ASP A 105 -19.81 -2.96 -14.59
C ASP A 105 -19.26 -4.24 -13.97
N GLY A 106 -18.10 -4.16 -13.33
CA GLY A 106 -17.45 -5.30 -12.68
C GLY A 106 -17.03 -5.00 -11.25
N ILE A 107 -16.29 -5.94 -10.65
CA ILE A 107 -15.65 -5.78 -9.35
C ILE A 107 -14.18 -5.47 -9.60
N VAL A 108 -13.72 -4.32 -9.12
CA VAL A 108 -12.31 -3.92 -9.16
C VAL A 108 -11.73 -4.07 -7.76
N VAL A 109 -10.68 -4.86 -7.63
CA VAL A 109 -9.99 -5.07 -6.35
C VAL A 109 -8.90 -4.01 -6.18
N PHE A 110 -8.98 -3.26 -5.10
CA PHE A 110 -7.91 -2.38 -4.62
C PHE A 110 -7.15 -3.09 -3.50
N GLU A 111 -5.96 -3.62 -3.80
CA GLU A 111 -5.10 -4.27 -2.81
C GLU A 111 -4.16 -3.26 -2.19
N SER A 112 -4.20 -3.12 -0.85
CA SER A 112 -3.26 -2.29 -0.10
C SER A 112 -3.04 -2.84 1.31
N ALA A 113 -1.80 -2.80 1.78
CA ALA A 113 -1.45 -3.27 3.12
C ALA A 113 -1.85 -2.31 4.24
N THR A 114 -2.02 -1.02 3.94
CA THR A 114 -2.13 0.03 4.97
C THR A 114 -3.32 0.98 4.77
N ILE A 115 -4.21 0.68 3.84
CA ILE A 115 -5.29 1.62 3.46
C ILE A 115 -6.20 2.01 4.65
N LEU A 116 -6.51 1.07 5.54
CA LEU A 116 -7.37 1.34 6.70
C LEU A 116 -6.70 2.19 7.78
N GLU A 117 -5.38 2.39 7.69
CA GLU A 117 -4.61 3.27 8.59
C GLU A 117 -4.54 4.71 8.06
N LYS A 118 -5.17 4.98 6.91
CA LYS A 118 -5.06 6.24 6.18
C LYS A 118 -6.41 6.93 6.09
N PRO A 119 -6.68 7.97 6.90
CA PRO A 119 -7.96 8.68 6.90
C PRO A 119 -8.38 9.22 5.52
N GLN A 120 -7.43 9.45 4.64
CA GLN A 120 -7.69 9.91 3.26
C GLN A 120 -8.49 8.89 2.42
N PHE A 121 -8.54 7.63 2.86
CA PHE A 121 -9.27 6.55 2.21
C PHE A 121 -10.53 6.13 2.97
N ASP A 122 -10.98 6.90 3.96
CA ASP A 122 -12.23 6.63 4.64
C ASP A 122 -13.39 6.65 3.64
N GLY A 123 -14.15 5.56 3.58
CA GLY A 123 -15.25 5.38 2.62
C GLY A 123 -14.82 5.18 1.16
N PHE A 124 -13.54 4.90 0.88
CA PHE A 124 -13.03 4.72 -0.49
C PHE A 124 -13.59 3.48 -1.19
N GLY A 125 -13.83 2.38 -0.45
CA GLY A 125 -14.31 1.12 -1.02
C GLY A 125 -15.77 0.83 -0.66
N ASP A 126 -16.49 0.14 -1.57
CA ASP A 126 -17.86 -0.33 -1.30
C ASP A 126 -17.88 -1.51 -0.31
N LYS A 127 -16.83 -2.32 -0.34
CA LYS A 127 -16.63 -3.48 0.56
C LYS A 127 -15.15 -3.62 0.90
N VAL A 128 -14.89 -4.16 2.09
CA VAL A 128 -13.55 -4.42 2.59
C VAL A 128 -13.40 -5.88 2.98
N ILE A 129 -12.33 -6.53 2.51
CA ILE A 129 -11.88 -7.84 2.97
C ILE A 129 -10.59 -7.63 3.75
N LEU A 130 -10.64 -7.89 5.05
CA LEU A 130 -9.46 -7.96 5.89
C LEU A 130 -8.90 -9.39 5.87
N VAL A 131 -7.68 -9.55 5.38
CA VAL A 131 -6.98 -10.83 5.33
C VAL A 131 -5.99 -10.90 6.48
N ASP A 132 -6.18 -11.87 7.36
CA ASP A 132 -5.28 -12.07 8.49
C ASP A 132 -4.74 -13.51 8.57
N ALA A 133 -3.65 -13.69 9.29
CA ALA A 133 -3.06 -14.96 9.66
C ALA A 133 -2.21 -14.79 10.93
N PRO A 134 -1.97 -15.86 11.71
CA PRO A 134 -1.12 -15.80 12.88
C PRO A 134 0.24 -15.17 12.61
N LEU A 135 0.74 -14.36 13.56
CA LEU A 135 1.96 -13.56 13.40
C LEU A 135 3.15 -14.40 12.91
N GLU A 136 3.34 -15.59 13.47
CA GLU A 136 4.45 -16.49 13.09
C GLU A 136 4.35 -16.95 11.64
N VAL A 137 3.14 -17.28 11.17
CA VAL A 137 2.88 -17.65 9.78
C VAL A 137 3.14 -16.48 8.83
N ARG A 138 2.70 -15.30 9.21
CA ARG A 138 2.93 -14.06 8.44
C ARG A 138 4.41 -13.75 8.33
N LEU A 139 5.13 -13.86 9.45
CA LEU A 139 6.56 -13.60 9.55
C LEU A 139 7.36 -14.58 8.68
N GLU A 140 7.08 -15.88 8.79
CA GLU A 140 7.72 -16.89 7.97
C GLU A 140 7.51 -16.65 6.47
N ARG A 141 6.27 -16.44 6.04
CA ARG A 141 5.93 -16.11 4.64
C ARG A 141 6.67 -14.89 4.12
N ALA A 142 6.75 -13.83 4.93
CA ALA A 142 7.43 -12.60 4.54
C ALA A 142 8.96 -12.79 4.44
N CYS A 143 9.57 -13.52 5.37
CA CYS A 143 11.01 -13.84 5.31
C CYS A 143 11.35 -14.66 4.06
N GLN A 144 10.56 -15.68 3.75
CA GLN A 144 10.77 -16.51 2.56
C GLN A 144 10.60 -15.72 1.25
N ARG A 145 9.52 -14.93 1.15
CA ARG A 145 9.23 -14.12 -0.05
C ARG A 145 10.31 -13.09 -0.35
N ASP A 146 10.76 -12.38 0.70
CA ASP A 146 11.67 -11.22 0.57
C ASP A 146 13.14 -11.62 0.69
N ASN A 147 13.43 -12.88 1.00
CA ASN A 147 14.75 -13.37 1.38
C ASN A 147 15.41 -12.45 2.43
N ALA A 148 14.64 -12.09 3.44
CA ALA A 148 15.00 -11.09 4.43
C ALA A 148 15.15 -11.71 5.82
N ASP A 149 16.01 -11.09 6.62
CA ASP A 149 16.18 -11.44 8.02
C ASP A 149 14.90 -11.23 8.83
N ARG A 150 14.69 -12.12 9.81
CA ARG A 150 13.49 -12.15 10.65
C ARG A 150 13.28 -10.85 11.43
N GLU A 151 14.35 -10.27 11.97
CA GLU A 151 14.25 -9.03 12.74
C GLU A 151 13.90 -7.82 11.85
N ALA A 152 14.46 -7.78 10.63
CA ALA A 152 14.11 -6.77 9.64
C ALA A 152 12.62 -6.86 9.22
N VAL A 153 12.08 -8.06 9.08
CA VAL A 153 10.66 -8.27 8.77
C VAL A 153 9.79 -7.87 9.96
N LYS A 154 10.14 -8.25 11.18
CA LYS A 154 9.42 -7.84 12.40
C LYS A 154 9.36 -6.32 12.54
N ALA A 155 10.48 -5.62 12.32
CA ALA A 155 10.52 -4.16 12.37
C ALA A 155 9.56 -3.51 11.36
N ARG A 156 9.41 -4.09 10.15
CA ARG A 156 8.40 -3.63 9.19
C ARG A 156 6.97 -3.91 9.64
N MET A 157 6.72 -5.08 10.24
CA MET A 157 5.40 -5.45 10.75
C MET A 157 4.97 -4.57 11.94
N SER A 158 5.90 -4.19 12.82
CA SER A 158 5.60 -3.33 13.98
C SER A 158 5.13 -1.92 13.59
N ASN A 159 5.41 -1.49 12.36
CA ASN A 159 4.92 -0.22 11.83
C ASN A 159 3.46 -0.27 11.36
N GLN A 160 2.83 -1.46 11.29
CA GLN A 160 1.43 -1.64 10.90
C GLN A 160 0.53 -1.65 12.15
N LYS A 161 0.10 -0.49 12.61
CA LYS A 161 -0.60 -0.29 13.89
C LYS A 161 -1.94 -1.02 13.95
N LEU A 162 -2.76 -0.91 12.89
CA LEU A 162 -4.10 -1.52 12.85
C LEU A 162 -4.01 -3.05 12.95
N MET A 163 -3.05 -3.66 12.26
CA MET A 163 -2.88 -5.12 12.30
C MET A 163 -2.42 -5.61 13.67
N ASN A 164 -1.69 -4.79 14.40
CA ASN A 164 -1.27 -5.15 15.76
C ASN A 164 -2.48 -5.12 16.72
N SER A 165 -3.35 -4.10 16.65
CA SER A 165 -4.56 -4.02 17.49
C SER A 165 -5.56 -5.14 17.19
N ILE A 166 -5.75 -5.51 15.92
CA ILE A 166 -6.63 -6.63 15.54
C ILE A 166 -6.08 -7.96 16.08
N SER A 167 -4.77 -8.17 16.02
CA SER A 167 -4.11 -9.39 16.52
C SER A 167 -4.19 -9.50 18.05
N GLU A 168 -4.35 -8.39 18.76
CA GLU A 168 -4.52 -8.33 20.22
C GLU A 168 -6.00 -8.48 20.67
N GLY A 169 -6.92 -8.69 19.75
CA GLY A 169 -8.34 -8.92 20.04
C GLY A 169 -9.18 -7.65 20.23
N GLU A 170 -8.64 -6.48 19.96
CA GLU A 170 -9.38 -5.23 19.87
C GLU A 170 -10.08 -5.13 18.50
N THR A 171 -11.14 -5.91 18.33
CA THR A 171 -12.04 -5.72 17.19
C THR A 171 -12.93 -4.50 17.46
N ASP A 172 -12.48 -3.33 17.08
CA ASP A 172 -13.38 -2.19 16.93
C ASP A 172 -14.29 -2.48 15.73
N SER A 173 -15.60 -2.53 15.99
CA SER A 173 -16.65 -2.86 15.03
C SER A 173 -16.93 -1.74 14.01
N ARG A 174 -15.89 -1.09 13.52
CA ARG A 174 -15.97 -0.10 12.46
C ARG A 174 -15.53 -0.69 11.13
N ILE A 175 -16.42 -1.46 10.55
CA ILE A 175 -16.41 -1.77 9.11
C ILE A 175 -17.81 -1.55 8.58
#